data_15f3493750d79a8ecb0a819209451d5b
#
_entry.id   15f3493750d79a8ecb0a819209451d5b
#
_cell.length_a   1.000
_cell.length_b   1.000
_cell.length_c   1.000
_cell.angle_alpha   90.00
_cell.angle_beta   90.00
_cell.angle_gamma   90.00
#
_symmetry.space_group_name_H-M   'P 1'
#
loop_
_entity.id
_entity.type
_entity.pdbx_description
1 polymer ?
#
loop_
_entity_poly.entity_id
_entity_poly.type
_entity_poly.pdbx_seq_one_letter_code
_entity_poly.pdbx_strand_id
1 'polypeptide(L)'
;MAAVDSRGEVLDVQALPLPYFLLRARVAAMEPAQPGQFVMVAGADRSEPYLRRAFSVYDQEPASDGSLVISLLGKVIGRGTEALAACVPGERIPVLGPLGTGFHSVADDASKSGRAALVAGGIGSAGLGLLAQALERARRSFDFFYGGRSAEDLVEAETFRRLSERTGGRLVRTTEDGSAGERGLITTPLEEGLRAGAGYTTVFTCGPHGLMAAVARIAAAGGVAGEAATETPMGCGYGACLGCAVTLKNGGYALCCRQGPVFRLDEVAW
;
A
#
# COMPACT_ATOMS: atom_id res chain seq x y z
N MET A 1 13.56 -14.21 0.31
CA MET A 1 13.43 -14.05 1.80
C MET A 1 12.43 -15.06 2.32
N ALA A 2 12.68 -15.65 3.48
CA ALA A 2 11.75 -16.59 4.09
C ALA A 2 10.72 -15.84 4.94
N ALA A 3 9.43 -16.10 4.73
CA ALA A 3 8.38 -15.58 5.59
C ALA A 3 8.44 -16.27 6.96
N VAL A 4 8.23 -15.50 8.02
CA VAL A 4 8.23 -16.00 9.40
C VAL A 4 6.80 -15.97 9.93
N ASP A 5 6.37 -17.06 10.56
CA ASP A 5 5.14 -17.10 11.36
C ASP A 5 5.51 -16.86 12.83
N SER A 6 5.16 -15.72 13.35
CA SER A 6 5.56 -15.27 14.67
C SER A 6 4.42 -14.58 15.43
N ARG A 7 4.69 -14.20 16.66
CA ARG A 7 3.81 -13.35 17.45
C ARG A 7 4.42 -11.97 17.63
N GLY A 8 3.74 -10.96 17.09
CA GLY A 8 4.09 -9.55 17.28
C GLY A 8 3.49 -9.01 18.58
N GLU A 9 4.25 -8.22 19.32
CA GLU A 9 3.76 -7.45 20.46
C GLU A 9 3.18 -6.12 19.97
N VAL A 10 1.92 -5.87 20.28
CA VAL A 10 1.28 -4.56 19.98
C VAL A 10 1.93 -3.49 20.85
N LEU A 11 2.47 -2.46 20.23
CA LEU A 11 3.06 -1.32 20.92
C LEU A 11 2.02 -0.22 21.16
N ASP A 12 1.23 0.06 20.16
CA ASP A 12 0.09 0.99 20.23
C ASP A 12 -0.90 0.75 19.09
N VAL A 13 -2.13 1.25 19.28
CA VAL A 13 -3.14 1.37 18.26
C VAL A 13 -3.70 2.79 18.31
N GLN A 14 -3.29 3.61 17.36
CA GLN A 14 -3.77 4.98 17.24
C GLN A 14 -5.08 5.01 16.47
N ALA A 15 -6.12 5.58 17.09
CA ALA A 15 -7.35 5.92 16.40
C ALA A 15 -7.10 7.09 15.45
N LEU A 16 -7.48 6.93 14.19
CA LEU A 16 -7.52 7.96 13.16
C LEU A 16 -8.98 8.38 12.93
N PRO A 17 -9.27 9.37 12.07
CA PRO A 17 -10.66 9.63 11.68
C PRO A 17 -11.36 8.34 11.26
N LEU A 18 -12.53 8.06 11.86
CA LEU A 18 -13.27 6.81 11.61
C LEU A 18 -13.54 6.61 10.12
N PRO A 19 -13.41 5.39 9.61
CA PRO A 19 -13.18 4.11 10.33
C PRO A 19 -11.71 3.63 10.29
N TYR A 20 -10.73 4.51 10.40
CA TYR A 20 -9.31 4.18 10.22
C TYR A 20 -8.56 4.03 11.54
N PHE A 21 -7.48 3.25 11.52
CA PHE A 21 -6.55 3.07 12.63
C PHE A 21 -5.12 2.84 12.13
N LEU A 22 -4.13 3.13 12.96
CA LEU A 22 -2.74 2.80 12.76
C LEU A 22 -2.28 1.89 13.91
N LEU A 23 -1.96 0.63 13.60
CA LEU A 23 -1.46 -0.34 14.57
C LEU A 23 0.06 -0.45 14.42
N ARG A 24 0.80 -0.36 15.53
CA ARG A 24 2.24 -0.62 15.57
C ARG A 24 2.52 -1.87 16.37
N ALA A 25 3.31 -2.77 15.81
CA ALA A 25 3.68 -4.02 16.47
C ALA A 25 5.17 -4.31 16.30
N ARG A 26 5.79 -4.79 17.40
CA ARG A 26 7.16 -5.31 17.40
C ARG A 26 7.15 -6.78 17.03
N VAL A 27 7.90 -7.16 16.00
CA VAL A 27 7.97 -8.54 15.50
C VAL A 27 9.42 -9.01 15.56
N ALA A 28 9.66 -10.05 16.36
CA ALA A 28 10.98 -10.67 16.44
C ALA A 28 11.26 -11.48 15.16
N ALA A 29 12.53 -11.50 14.73
CA ALA A 29 13.05 -12.31 13.63
C ALA A 29 12.34 -12.13 12.27
N MET A 30 11.61 -11.04 12.09
CA MET A 30 11.05 -10.68 10.78
C MET A 30 12.06 -9.85 9.99
N GLU A 31 12.37 -10.28 8.77
CA GLU A 31 13.17 -9.47 7.84
C GLU A 31 12.41 -8.21 7.41
N PRO A 32 13.11 -7.09 7.13
CA PRO A 32 12.47 -5.91 6.61
C PRO A 32 11.68 -6.17 5.33
N ALA A 33 10.45 -5.70 5.27
CA ALA A 33 9.61 -5.81 4.09
C ALA A 33 10.12 -4.88 2.97
N GLN A 34 10.03 -5.35 1.73
CA GLN A 34 10.19 -4.48 0.57
C GLN A 34 8.93 -3.65 0.35
N PRO A 35 9.03 -2.43 -0.21
CA PRO A 35 7.85 -1.63 -0.59
C PRO A 35 6.85 -2.46 -1.41
N GLY A 36 5.58 -2.46 -0.99
CA GLY A 36 4.53 -3.23 -1.63
C GLY A 36 4.29 -4.61 -1.02
N GLN A 37 5.19 -5.16 -0.21
CA GLN A 37 4.95 -6.40 0.53
C GLN A 37 3.94 -6.20 1.66
N PHE A 38 3.37 -7.31 2.11
CA PHE A 38 2.33 -7.35 3.12
C PHE A 38 2.60 -8.39 4.20
N VAL A 39 1.82 -8.34 5.26
CA VAL A 39 1.75 -9.36 6.32
C VAL A 39 0.32 -9.87 6.48
N MET A 40 0.18 -11.10 6.96
CA MET A 40 -1.10 -11.65 7.38
C MET A 40 -1.19 -11.57 8.90
N VAL A 41 -2.18 -10.85 9.43
CA VAL A 41 -2.36 -10.59 10.87
C VAL A 41 -3.78 -10.91 11.34
N ALA A 42 -3.94 -11.16 12.64
CA ALA A 42 -5.23 -11.29 13.29
C ALA A 42 -5.16 -10.63 14.68
N GLY A 43 -6.31 -10.39 15.30
CA GLY A 43 -6.38 -9.88 16.67
C GLY A 43 -5.80 -10.86 17.70
N ALA A 44 -5.45 -10.35 18.87
CA ALA A 44 -4.81 -11.11 19.93
C ALA A 44 -5.65 -12.31 20.38
N ASP A 45 -5.02 -13.48 20.45
CA ASP A 45 -5.50 -14.77 21.00
C ASP A 45 -7.01 -15.08 20.93
N ARG A 46 -7.68 -14.53 19.93
CA ARG A 46 -9.12 -14.72 19.72
C ARG A 46 -9.34 -15.89 18.78
N SER A 47 -10.18 -16.82 19.18
CA SER A 47 -10.60 -17.92 18.32
C SER A 47 -11.39 -17.48 17.09
N GLU A 48 -11.92 -16.24 17.09
CA GLU A 48 -12.65 -15.63 16.00
C GLU A 48 -12.29 -14.15 15.83
N PRO A 49 -12.14 -13.69 14.56
CA PRO A 49 -12.29 -14.47 13.32
C PRO A 49 -11.04 -15.31 13.03
N TYR A 50 -11.25 -16.53 12.55
CA TYR A 50 -10.24 -17.56 12.31
C TYR A 50 -9.13 -17.14 11.35
N LEU A 51 -9.49 -16.52 10.24
CA LEU A 51 -8.54 -16.16 9.19
C LEU A 51 -7.81 -14.87 9.55
N ARG A 52 -6.52 -14.82 9.22
CA ARG A 52 -5.73 -13.59 9.23
C ARG A 52 -6.19 -12.65 8.11
N ARG A 53 -5.87 -11.38 8.23
CA ARG A 53 -6.13 -10.33 7.24
C ARG A 53 -4.81 -9.87 6.65
N ALA A 54 -4.79 -9.66 5.33
CA ALA A 54 -3.66 -9.07 4.63
C ALA A 54 -3.61 -7.58 4.90
N PHE A 55 -2.44 -7.10 5.33
CA PHE A 55 -2.15 -5.68 5.51
C PHE A 55 -0.84 -5.35 4.83
N SER A 56 -0.82 -4.34 3.99
CA SER A 56 0.44 -3.76 3.50
C SER A 56 1.27 -3.29 4.69
N VAL A 57 2.58 -3.51 4.65
CA VAL A 57 3.48 -2.87 5.60
C VAL A 57 3.59 -1.40 5.21
N TYR A 58 2.93 -0.55 6.00
CA TYR A 58 2.85 0.89 5.76
C TYR A 58 4.16 1.60 6.08
N ASP A 59 4.74 1.23 7.22
CA ASP A 59 6.02 1.73 7.70
C ASP A 59 6.75 0.66 8.51
N GLN A 60 8.06 0.78 8.64
CA GLN A 60 8.87 -0.11 9.44
C GLN A 60 10.15 0.56 9.95
N GLU A 61 10.55 0.19 11.16
CA GLU A 61 11.79 0.66 11.76
C GLU A 61 12.50 -0.47 12.53
N PRO A 62 13.84 -0.58 12.44
CA PRO A 62 14.58 -1.53 13.26
C PRO A 62 14.55 -1.07 14.73
N ALA A 63 14.30 -2.01 15.65
CA ALA A 63 14.41 -1.76 17.08
C ALA A 63 15.83 -2.07 17.58
N SER A 64 16.19 -1.52 18.74
CA SER A 64 17.54 -1.66 19.32
C SER A 64 17.89 -3.10 19.73
N ASP A 65 16.90 -3.95 19.91
CA ASP A 65 17.03 -5.38 20.27
C ASP A 65 17.14 -6.31 19.05
N GLY A 66 17.21 -5.75 17.84
CA GLY A 66 17.28 -6.49 16.58
C GLY A 66 15.91 -6.97 16.07
N SER A 67 14.81 -6.65 16.77
CA SER A 67 13.46 -6.85 16.25
C SER A 67 13.07 -5.76 15.24
N LEU A 68 11.95 -5.97 14.55
CA LEU A 68 11.38 -4.99 13.62
C LEU A 68 10.06 -4.44 14.20
N VAL A 69 9.91 -3.14 14.23
CA VAL A 69 8.60 -2.51 14.46
C VAL A 69 7.96 -2.26 13.11
N ILE A 70 6.76 -2.82 12.91
CA ILE A 70 5.95 -2.59 11.71
C ILE A 70 4.74 -1.74 12.05
N SER A 71 4.36 -0.87 11.12
CA SER A 71 3.14 -0.07 11.18
C SER A 71 2.15 -0.55 10.12
N LEU A 72 0.92 -0.79 10.54
CA LEU A 72 -0.18 -1.25 9.70
C LEU A 72 -1.28 -0.21 9.71
N LEU A 73 -1.45 0.49 8.59
CA LEU A 73 -2.56 1.43 8.41
C LEU A 73 -3.79 0.66 7.93
N GLY A 74 -4.89 0.73 8.67
CA GLY A 74 -6.06 -0.09 8.47
C GLY A 74 -7.36 0.69 8.41
N LYS A 75 -8.36 0.06 7.76
CA LYS A 75 -9.76 0.49 7.75
C LYS A 75 -10.62 -0.58 8.39
N VAL A 76 -11.45 -0.19 9.33
CA VAL A 76 -12.43 -1.11 9.95
C VAL A 76 -13.57 -1.36 8.95
N ILE A 77 -13.61 -2.59 8.43
CA ILE A 77 -14.61 -3.03 7.45
C ILE A 77 -15.35 -4.30 7.88
N GLY A 78 -15.05 -4.83 9.08
CA GLY A 78 -15.68 -6.01 9.65
C GLY A 78 -14.89 -6.61 10.79
N ARG A 79 -15.38 -7.71 11.36
CA ARG A 79 -14.93 -8.34 12.63
C ARG A 79 -13.40 -8.50 12.76
N GLY A 80 -12.71 -8.85 11.68
CA GLY A 80 -11.25 -9.04 11.75
C GLY A 80 -10.48 -7.73 11.90
N THR A 81 -10.89 -6.67 11.24
CA THR A 81 -10.29 -5.35 11.37
C THR A 81 -10.76 -4.64 12.64
N GLU A 82 -11.98 -4.90 13.11
CA GLU A 82 -12.45 -4.47 14.44
C GLU A 82 -11.60 -5.06 15.55
N ALA A 83 -11.30 -6.38 15.48
CA ALA A 83 -10.46 -7.06 16.46
C ALA A 83 -9.03 -6.48 16.51
N LEU A 84 -8.46 -6.08 15.35
CA LEU A 84 -7.16 -5.43 15.29
C LEU A 84 -7.20 -4.00 15.84
N ALA A 85 -8.22 -3.23 15.48
CA ALA A 85 -8.40 -1.86 15.97
C ALA A 85 -8.66 -1.80 17.50
N ALA A 86 -9.17 -2.88 18.09
CA ALA A 86 -9.43 -3.00 19.53
C ALA A 86 -8.28 -3.60 20.33
N CYS A 87 -7.13 -3.92 19.71
CA CYS A 87 -5.96 -4.39 20.42
C CYS A 87 -5.39 -3.30 21.34
N VAL A 88 -4.81 -3.72 22.45
CA VAL A 88 -4.16 -2.82 23.41
C VAL A 88 -2.65 -3.10 23.50
N PRO A 89 -1.85 -2.13 23.95
CA PRO A 89 -0.41 -2.33 24.14
C PRO A 89 -0.09 -3.55 25.04
N GLY A 90 0.92 -4.33 24.63
CA GLY A 90 1.34 -5.56 25.30
C GLY A 90 0.62 -6.82 24.81
N GLU A 91 -0.50 -6.72 24.09
CA GLU A 91 -1.14 -7.89 23.49
C GLU A 91 -0.25 -8.49 22.39
N ARG A 92 -0.36 -9.82 22.22
CA ARG A 92 0.38 -10.56 21.19
C ARG A 92 -0.54 -10.99 20.07
N ILE A 93 -0.24 -10.51 18.86
CA ILE A 93 -0.99 -10.83 17.64
C ILE A 93 -0.21 -11.79 16.75
N PRO A 94 -0.84 -12.76 16.09
CA PRO A 94 -0.18 -13.59 15.09
C PRO A 94 0.18 -12.76 13.86
N VAL A 95 1.44 -12.85 13.42
CA VAL A 95 1.98 -12.15 12.23
C VAL A 95 2.69 -13.18 11.35
N LEU A 96 2.29 -13.26 10.09
CA LEU A 96 2.97 -14.05 9.07
C LEU A 96 3.48 -13.12 7.98
N GLY A 97 4.77 -13.06 7.77
CA GLY A 97 5.37 -12.21 6.75
C GLY A 97 6.90 -12.06 6.84
N PRO A 98 7.49 -11.19 5.99
CA PRO A 98 6.84 -10.47 4.89
C PRO A 98 6.44 -11.41 3.75
N LEU A 99 5.38 -11.08 3.02
CA LEU A 99 4.78 -11.93 1.99
C LEU A 99 4.67 -11.19 0.66
N GLY A 100 4.62 -11.97 -0.42
CA GLY A 100 4.48 -11.47 -1.79
C GLY A 100 5.74 -10.81 -2.34
N THR A 101 5.60 -10.19 -3.51
CA THR A 101 6.65 -9.45 -4.22
C THR A 101 6.42 -7.95 -4.07
N GLY A 102 7.49 -7.19 -3.89
CA GLY A 102 7.44 -5.72 -3.80
C GLY A 102 7.49 -5.05 -5.17
N PHE A 103 7.49 -3.70 -5.17
CA PHE A 103 7.68 -2.89 -6.36
C PHE A 103 9.07 -3.11 -6.95
N HIS A 104 9.13 -3.50 -8.23
CA HIS A 104 10.37 -3.85 -8.93
C HIS A 104 11.14 -2.59 -9.35
N SER A 105 10.44 -1.57 -9.84
CA SER A 105 11.02 -0.35 -10.39
C SER A 105 11.73 0.54 -9.37
N VAL A 106 11.70 0.19 -8.08
CA VAL A 106 12.45 0.93 -7.04
C VAL A 106 13.90 0.48 -6.98
N ALA A 107 14.14 -0.83 -7.16
CA ALA A 107 15.49 -1.42 -7.09
C ALA A 107 16.28 -1.21 -8.38
N ASP A 108 15.61 -1.26 -9.54
CA ASP A 108 16.26 -1.28 -10.85
C ASP A 108 16.53 0.11 -11.43
N ASP A 109 16.04 1.18 -10.80
CA ASP A 109 15.86 2.46 -11.48
C ASP A 109 16.55 3.67 -10.80
N ALA A 110 17.58 3.46 -10.01
CA ALA A 110 18.46 4.56 -9.55
C ALA A 110 19.11 5.33 -10.72
N SER A 111 19.06 4.79 -11.93
CA SER A 111 19.60 5.41 -13.16
C SER A 111 18.58 6.22 -13.96
N LYS A 112 17.27 6.06 -13.73
CA LYS A 112 16.24 6.84 -14.42
C LYS A 112 16.09 8.21 -13.77
N SER A 113 16.67 9.20 -14.41
CA SER A 113 16.36 10.60 -14.15
C SER A 113 14.89 10.85 -14.53
N GLY A 114 14.04 11.14 -13.54
CA GLY A 114 12.63 11.45 -13.80
C GLY A 114 11.78 11.35 -12.56
N ARG A 115 10.61 11.96 -12.63
CA ARG A 115 9.65 12.02 -11.52
C ARG A 115 8.75 10.79 -11.53
N ALA A 116 8.45 10.24 -10.37
CA ALA A 116 7.43 9.22 -10.20
C ALA A 116 6.06 9.85 -9.89
N ALA A 117 4.97 9.21 -10.32
CA ALA A 117 3.62 9.51 -9.87
C ALA A 117 3.13 8.36 -8.97
N LEU A 118 2.84 8.64 -7.70
CA LEU A 118 2.21 7.71 -6.76
C LEU A 118 0.73 8.05 -6.68
N VAL A 119 -0.15 7.10 -6.99
CA VAL A 119 -1.60 7.33 -7.08
C VAL A 119 -2.33 6.42 -6.10
N ALA A 120 -2.93 7.01 -5.08
CA ALA A 120 -3.64 6.29 -4.03
C ALA A 120 -5.14 6.61 -4.03
N GLY A 121 -5.96 5.60 -3.75
CA GLY A 121 -7.39 5.76 -3.46
C GLY A 121 -7.73 5.30 -2.05
N GLY A 122 -8.13 6.23 -1.17
CA GLY A 122 -8.47 5.93 0.22
C GLY A 122 -7.38 5.13 0.92
N ILE A 123 -7.75 4.01 1.56
CA ILE A 123 -6.81 3.15 2.30
C ILE A 123 -5.70 2.52 1.44
N GLY A 124 -5.82 2.54 0.11
CA GLY A 124 -4.73 2.12 -0.79
C GLY A 124 -3.43 2.92 -0.59
N SER A 125 -3.48 4.08 0.06
CA SER A 125 -2.28 4.81 0.50
C SER A 125 -1.36 3.96 1.38
N ALA A 126 -1.91 3.01 2.15
CA ALA A 126 -1.12 2.09 2.97
C ALA A 126 -0.14 1.25 2.15
N GLY A 127 -0.54 0.81 0.94
CA GLY A 127 0.32 0.04 0.03
C GLY A 127 1.47 0.84 -0.58
N LEU A 128 1.38 2.17 -0.52
CA LEU A 128 2.39 3.09 -1.06
C LEU A 128 3.29 3.73 0.02
N GLY A 129 3.04 3.47 1.32
CA GLY A 129 3.79 4.09 2.43
C GLY A 129 5.28 3.81 2.37
N LEU A 130 5.68 2.54 2.39
CA LEU A 130 7.10 2.14 2.27
C LEU A 130 7.73 2.58 0.94
N LEU A 131 6.94 2.63 -0.14
CA LEU A 131 7.42 3.09 -1.44
C LEU A 131 7.78 4.59 -1.39
N ALA A 132 6.89 5.42 -0.85
CA ALA A 132 7.13 6.86 -0.70
C ALA A 132 8.39 7.14 0.12
N GLN A 133 8.59 6.40 1.22
CA GLN A 133 9.80 6.50 2.04
C GLN A 133 11.07 6.01 1.31
N ALA A 134 10.95 4.92 0.52
CA ALA A 134 12.08 4.41 -0.26
C ALA A 134 12.52 5.43 -1.33
N LEU A 135 11.56 6.06 -2.00
CA LEU A 135 11.84 7.12 -2.98
C LEU A 135 12.45 8.36 -2.32
N GLU A 136 11.98 8.75 -1.14
CA GLU A 136 12.56 9.86 -0.36
C GLU A 136 14.00 9.56 0.05
N ARG A 137 14.28 8.37 0.60
CA ARG A 137 15.66 7.94 0.93
C ARG A 137 16.58 7.92 -0.30
N ALA A 138 16.06 7.49 -1.44
CA ALA A 138 16.76 7.50 -2.73
C ALA A 138 16.86 8.90 -3.36
N ARG A 139 16.27 9.93 -2.76
CA ARG A 139 16.14 11.29 -3.30
C ARG A 139 15.52 11.33 -4.71
N ARG A 140 14.66 10.36 -5.01
CA ARG A 140 13.93 10.31 -6.27
C ARG A 140 12.65 11.15 -6.14
N SER A 141 12.51 12.16 -7.01
CA SER A 141 11.35 13.05 -7.00
C SER A 141 10.07 12.31 -7.32
N PHE A 142 9.00 12.58 -6.55
CA PHE A 142 7.66 12.04 -6.83
C PHE A 142 6.57 13.02 -6.44
N ASP A 143 5.47 13.01 -7.21
CA ASP A 143 4.21 13.62 -6.83
C ASP A 143 3.30 12.52 -6.25
N PHE A 144 2.59 12.84 -5.17
CA PHE A 144 1.62 11.93 -4.57
C PHE A 144 0.20 12.41 -4.89
N PHE A 145 -0.52 11.62 -5.68
CA PHE A 145 -1.91 11.84 -6.06
C PHE A 145 -2.81 11.04 -5.11
N TYR A 146 -3.60 11.73 -4.30
CA TYR A 146 -4.40 11.11 -3.27
C TYR A 146 -5.89 11.43 -3.45
N GLY A 147 -6.68 10.41 -3.81
CA GLY A 147 -8.13 10.51 -3.97
C GLY A 147 -8.89 9.81 -2.86
N GLY A 148 -10.06 10.36 -2.51
CA GLY A 148 -11.00 9.77 -1.55
C GLY A 148 -12.44 10.20 -1.87
N ARG A 149 -13.42 9.61 -1.19
CA ARG A 149 -14.81 10.07 -1.28
C ARG A 149 -15.00 11.37 -0.53
N SER A 150 -14.34 11.49 0.64
CA SER A 150 -14.33 12.67 1.50
C SER A 150 -12.94 12.91 2.12
N ALA A 151 -12.76 14.02 2.82
CA ALA A 151 -11.53 14.36 3.55
C ALA A 151 -11.08 13.27 4.53
N GLU A 152 -12.03 12.54 5.13
CA GLU A 152 -11.77 11.48 6.09
C GLU A 152 -11.06 10.26 5.47
N ASP A 153 -11.25 10.04 4.15
CA ASP A 153 -10.57 8.97 3.42
C ASP A 153 -9.08 9.31 3.11
N LEU A 154 -8.64 10.56 3.32
CA LEU A 154 -7.27 11.00 3.04
C LEU A 154 -6.37 10.90 4.29
N VAL A 155 -6.38 9.73 4.94
CA VAL A 155 -5.60 9.47 6.16
C VAL A 155 -4.09 9.58 5.88
N GLU A 156 -3.33 10.10 6.86
CA GLU A 156 -1.87 10.30 6.73
C GLU A 156 -1.44 11.20 5.56
N ALA A 157 -2.36 12.01 5.00
CA ALA A 157 -2.06 12.92 3.88
C ALA A 157 -0.88 13.87 4.17
N GLU A 158 -0.74 14.32 5.42
CA GLU A 158 0.35 15.20 5.83
C GLU A 158 1.72 14.49 5.77
N THR A 159 1.76 13.19 6.09
CA THR A 159 2.97 12.37 5.95
C THR A 159 3.39 12.27 4.47
N PHE A 160 2.45 11.99 3.57
CA PHE A 160 2.74 11.93 2.13
C PHE A 160 3.12 13.30 1.54
N ARG A 161 2.52 14.40 2.04
CA ARG A 161 2.92 15.76 1.66
C ARG A 161 4.38 16.02 2.01
N ARG A 162 4.78 15.76 3.26
CA ARG A 162 6.17 15.96 3.71
C ARG A 162 7.16 15.12 2.93
N LEU A 163 6.85 13.84 2.66
CA LEU A 163 7.73 12.95 1.91
C LEU A 163 7.91 13.42 0.46
N SER A 164 6.83 13.82 -0.23
CA SER A 164 6.91 14.31 -1.60
C SER A 164 7.66 15.65 -1.69
N GLU A 165 7.38 16.61 -0.82
CA GLU A 165 8.04 17.91 -0.80
C GLU A 165 9.56 17.81 -0.55
N ARG A 166 10.03 16.88 0.29
CA ARG A 166 11.46 16.63 0.51
C ARG A 166 12.20 16.16 -0.74
N THR A 167 11.48 15.63 -1.71
CA THR A 167 12.05 15.19 -3.00
C THR A 167 11.83 16.19 -4.13
N GLY A 168 11.27 17.38 -3.83
CA GLY A 168 10.91 18.38 -4.83
C GLY A 168 9.62 18.06 -5.58
N GLY A 169 8.78 17.17 -5.04
CA GLY A 169 7.45 16.88 -5.53
C GLY A 169 6.36 17.56 -4.71
N ARG A 170 5.12 17.13 -4.90
CA ARG A 170 3.94 17.70 -4.24
C ARG A 170 2.88 16.65 -3.93
N LEU A 171 1.99 16.98 -2.99
CA LEU A 171 0.74 16.24 -2.77
C LEU A 171 -0.39 16.90 -3.57
N VAL A 172 -1.05 16.13 -4.43
CA VAL A 172 -2.27 16.49 -5.14
C VAL A 172 -3.44 15.73 -4.50
N ARG A 173 -4.49 16.44 -4.10
CA ARG A 173 -5.65 15.83 -3.43
C ARG A 173 -6.93 16.12 -4.19
N THR A 174 -7.79 15.10 -4.28
CA THR A 174 -9.17 15.25 -4.73
C THR A 174 -10.11 14.46 -3.83
N THR A 175 -11.32 14.97 -3.62
CA THR A 175 -12.40 14.24 -2.98
C THR A 175 -13.66 14.34 -3.84
N GLU A 176 -14.45 13.25 -3.89
CA GLU A 176 -15.66 13.22 -4.71
C GLU A 176 -16.70 14.26 -4.23
N ASP A 177 -16.76 14.50 -2.91
CA ASP A 177 -17.64 15.49 -2.30
C ASP A 177 -17.07 16.92 -2.27
N GLY A 178 -15.76 17.10 -2.55
CA GLY A 178 -15.07 18.38 -2.51
C GLY A 178 -14.68 18.86 -1.10
N SER A 179 -14.73 17.98 -0.10
CA SER A 179 -14.39 18.34 1.30
C SER A 179 -12.90 18.55 1.53
N ALA A 180 -12.01 18.05 0.63
CA ALA A 180 -10.58 18.31 0.66
C ALA A 180 -9.96 18.26 -0.74
N GLY A 181 -9.13 19.27 -1.05
CA GLY A 181 -8.53 19.41 -2.40
C GLY A 181 -9.57 19.81 -3.45
N GLU A 182 -9.35 19.39 -4.69
CA GLU A 182 -10.29 19.62 -5.77
C GLU A 182 -11.42 18.59 -5.74
N ARG A 183 -12.62 19.00 -6.14
CA ARG A 183 -13.76 18.09 -6.25
C ARG A 183 -13.61 17.22 -7.49
N GLY A 184 -13.63 15.90 -7.33
CA GLY A 184 -13.57 14.96 -8.44
C GLY A 184 -12.69 13.74 -8.19
N LEU A 185 -12.35 13.05 -9.27
CA LEU A 185 -11.52 11.85 -9.23
C LEU A 185 -10.03 12.21 -9.36
N ILE A 186 -9.19 11.53 -8.60
CA ILE A 186 -7.73 11.75 -8.62
C ILE A 186 -7.07 11.40 -9.97
N THR A 187 -7.76 10.65 -10.79
CA THR A 187 -7.33 10.33 -12.15
C THR A 187 -7.31 11.55 -13.09
N THR A 188 -8.13 12.57 -12.82
CA THR A 188 -8.17 13.80 -13.64
C THR A 188 -6.86 14.56 -13.58
N PRO A 189 -6.34 15.01 -12.43
CA PRO A 189 -5.06 15.72 -12.38
C PRO A 189 -3.86 14.82 -12.78
N LEU A 190 -3.94 13.49 -12.60
CA LEU A 190 -2.92 12.59 -13.14
C LEU A 190 -2.88 12.63 -14.67
N GLU A 191 -4.03 12.51 -15.32
CA GLU A 191 -4.15 12.53 -16.78
C GLU A 191 -3.72 13.88 -17.37
N GLU A 192 -4.10 14.97 -16.73
CA GLU A 192 -3.67 16.33 -17.09
C GLU A 192 -2.15 16.48 -16.97
N GLY A 193 -1.55 16.02 -15.89
CA GLY A 193 -0.10 16.05 -15.68
C GLY A 193 0.66 15.26 -16.75
N LEU A 194 0.19 14.06 -17.11
CA LEU A 194 0.79 13.27 -18.19
C LEU A 194 0.66 13.95 -19.56
N ARG A 195 -0.50 14.51 -19.88
CA ARG A 195 -0.70 15.25 -21.14
C ARG A 195 0.16 16.53 -21.23
N ALA A 196 0.35 17.20 -20.10
CA ALA A 196 1.19 18.41 -20.03
C ALA A 196 2.69 18.11 -20.05
N GLY A 197 3.09 16.85 -20.11
CA GLY A 197 4.51 16.48 -20.14
C GLY A 197 5.23 16.73 -18.80
N ALA A 198 4.58 16.46 -17.66
CA ALA A 198 5.15 16.71 -16.32
C ALA A 198 6.40 15.87 -15.98
N GLY A 199 6.91 15.08 -16.94
CA GLY A 199 8.16 14.31 -16.80
C GLY A 199 8.03 13.06 -15.91
N TYR A 200 6.84 12.51 -15.78
CA TYR A 200 6.66 11.23 -15.09
C TYR A 200 7.26 10.09 -15.91
N THR A 201 8.15 9.33 -15.29
CA THR A 201 8.80 8.17 -15.90
C THR A 201 8.22 6.84 -15.41
N THR A 202 7.51 6.85 -14.30
CA THR A 202 6.88 5.66 -13.72
C THR A 202 5.64 6.06 -12.94
N VAL A 203 4.58 5.25 -13.04
CA VAL A 203 3.35 5.41 -12.24
C VAL A 203 3.22 4.23 -11.30
N PHE A 204 2.97 4.50 -10.02
CA PHE A 204 2.66 3.49 -9.00
C PHE A 204 1.25 3.73 -8.47
N THR A 205 0.48 2.67 -8.29
CA THR A 205 -0.89 2.84 -7.79
C THR A 205 -1.29 1.75 -6.80
N CYS A 206 -2.17 2.12 -5.88
CA CYS A 206 -2.87 1.21 -4.99
C CYS A 206 -4.23 1.81 -4.60
N GLY A 207 -5.26 0.99 -4.56
CA GLY A 207 -6.61 1.40 -4.21
C GLY A 207 -7.69 0.54 -4.86
N PRO A 208 -8.93 1.04 -4.94
CA PRO A 208 -10.03 0.32 -5.56
C PRO A 208 -9.72 -0.10 -7.01
N HIS A 209 -10.22 -1.27 -7.41
CA HIS A 209 -9.98 -1.84 -8.75
C HIS A 209 -10.25 -0.82 -9.88
N GLY A 210 -11.36 -0.07 -9.80
CA GLY A 210 -11.69 0.95 -10.81
C GLY A 210 -10.66 2.07 -10.92
N LEU A 211 -10.04 2.47 -9.81
CA LEU A 211 -8.94 3.43 -9.82
C LEU A 211 -7.72 2.85 -10.54
N MET A 212 -7.30 1.64 -10.15
CA MET A 212 -6.11 1.01 -10.74
C MET A 212 -6.31 0.76 -12.25
N ALA A 213 -7.50 0.32 -12.67
CA ALA A 213 -7.87 0.18 -14.07
C ALA A 213 -7.78 1.51 -14.85
N ALA A 214 -8.28 2.61 -14.27
CA ALA A 214 -8.20 3.92 -14.87
C ALA A 214 -6.74 4.42 -14.97
N VAL A 215 -5.95 4.22 -13.91
CA VAL A 215 -4.52 4.57 -13.91
C VAL A 215 -3.76 3.77 -14.96
N ALA A 216 -4.04 2.46 -15.10
CA ALA A 216 -3.42 1.62 -16.13
C ALA A 216 -3.69 2.13 -17.55
N ARG A 217 -4.95 2.52 -17.82
CA ARG A 217 -5.34 3.11 -19.12
C ARG A 217 -4.67 4.46 -19.38
N ILE A 218 -4.62 5.33 -18.36
CA ILE A 218 -4.01 6.67 -18.46
C ILE A 218 -2.50 6.56 -18.66
N ALA A 219 -1.82 5.71 -17.90
CA ALA A 219 -0.39 5.47 -18.04
C ALA A 219 -0.03 4.91 -19.43
N ALA A 220 -0.82 3.93 -19.93
CA ALA A 220 -0.64 3.38 -21.28
C ALA A 220 -0.82 4.45 -22.38
N ALA A 221 -1.85 5.29 -22.27
CA ALA A 221 -2.09 6.40 -23.21
C ALA A 221 -0.97 7.44 -23.17
N GLY A 222 -0.35 7.67 -22.01
CA GLY A 222 0.80 8.56 -21.83
C GLY A 222 2.16 7.91 -22.18
N GLY A 223 2.20 6.64 -22.55
CA GLY A 223 3.44 5.90 -22.83
C GLY A 223 4.32 5.71 -21.59
N VAL A 224 3.76 5.75 -20.38
CA VAL A 224 4.48 5.63 -19.12
C VAL A 224 4.25 4.24 -18.52
N ALA A 225 5.34 3.55 -18.16
CA ALA A 225 5.26 2.27 -17.46
C ALA A 225 4.78 2.47 -16.02
N GLY A 226 4.18 1.42 -15.43
CA GLY A 226 3.77 1.51 -14.05
C GLY A 226 3.48 0.15 -13.41
N GLU A 227 3.28 0.19 -12.10
CA GLU A 227 3.00 -0.96 -11.25
C GLU A 227 1.83 -0.67 -10.32
N ALA A 228 1.04 -1.68 -10.03
CA ALA A 228 -0.07 -1.61 -9.08
C ALA A 228 0.12 -2.63 -7.95
N ALA A 229 -0.04 -2.18 -6.71
CA ALA A 229 -0.23 -3.08 -5.57
C ALA A 229 -1.71 -3.45 -5.51
N THR A 230 -2.03 -4.68 -5.95
CA THR A 230 -3.42 -5.16 -6.06
C THR A 230 -3.91 -5.70 -4.72
N GLU A 231 -5.19 -5.50 -4.45
CA GLU A 231 -5.87 -6.06 -3.29
C GLU A 231 -6.85 -7.16 -3.73
N THR A 232 -6.76 -8.32 -3.11
CA THR A 232 -7.68 -9.44 -3.32
C THR A 232 -8.03 -10.06 -1.97
N PRO A 233 -9.19 -10.69 -1.83
CA PRO A 233 -9.47 -11.51 -0.64
C PRO A 233 -8.40 -12.60 -0.47
N MET A 234 -7.81 -12.69 0.72
CA MET A 234 -6.76 -13.66 1.04
C MET A 234 -7.17 -14.54 2.20
N GLY A 235 -7.17 -15.86 1.99
CA GLY A 235 -7.37 -16.83 3.06
C GLY A 235 -6.06 -17.22 3.74
N CYS A 236 -5.08 -17.71 2.98
CA CYS A 236 -3.81 -18.21 3.55
C CYS A 236 -2.65 -17.21 3.48
N GLY A 237 -2.53 -16.40 2.43
CA GLY A 237 -1.42 -15.46 2.20
C GLY A 237 -0.14 -16.06 1.59
N TYR A 238 -0.05 -17.39 1.41
CA TYR A 238 1.18 -18.06 0.95
C TYR A 238 0.98 -19.05 -0.21
N GLY A 239 -0.16 -18.96 -0.93
CA GLY A 239 -0.38 -19.70 -2.18
C GLY A 239 -1.04 -21.07 -2.04
N ALA A 240 -1.48 -21.49 -0.83
CA ALA A 240 -2.08 -22.80 -0.63
C ALA A 240 -3.56 -22.88 -1.03
N CYS A 241 -4.36 -21.83 -0.76
CA CYS A 241 -5.81 -21.86 -0.97
C CYS A 241 -6.26 -21.42 -2.36
N LEU A 242 -5.39 -20.80 -3.15
CA LEU A 242 -5.63 -20.27 -4.51
C LEU A 242 -6.71 -19.19 -4.60
N GLY A 243 -7.23 -18.70 -3.46
CA GLY A 243 -8.36 -17.75 -3.42
C GLY A 243 -8.01 -16.33 -3.85
N CYS A 244 -6.72 -15.98 -3.96
CA CYS A 244 -6.25 -14.64 -4.31
C CYS A 244 -5.84 -14.52 -5.80
N ALA A 245 -6.51 -15.25 -6.69
CA ALA A 245 -6.20 -15.27 -8.11
C ALA A 245 -6.51 -13.90 -8.76
N VAL A 246 -5.55 -13.40 -9.54
CA VAL A 246 -5.67 -12.20 -10.39
C VAL A 246 -5.62 -12.65 -11.84
N THR A 247 -6.56 -12.18 -12.66
CA THR A 247 -6.59 -12.50 -14.10
C THR A 247 -5.54 -11.68 -14.85
N LEU A 248 -4.77 -12.34 -15.70
CA LEU A 248 -3.75 -11.71 -16.53
C LEU A 248 -4.23 -11.51 -17.99
N LYS A 249 -3.74 -10.45 -18.65
CA LYS A 249 -4.10 -10.13 -20.04
C LYS A 249 -3.73 -11.21 -21.05
N ASN A 250 -2.69 -11.99 -20.78
CA ASN A 250 -2.25 -13.09 -21.66
C ASN A 250 -3.12 -14.36 -21.56
N GLY A 251 -4.17 -14.33 -20.76
CA GLY A 251 -5.01 -15.48 -20.44
C GLY A 251 -4.34 -16.40 -19.42
N GLY A 252 -4.77 -16.36 -18.20
CA GLY A 252 -4.20 -17.12 -17.09
C GLY A 252 -4.40 -16.36 -15.78
N TYR A 253 -3.85 -16.93 -14.72
CA TYR A 253 -4.00 -16.39 -13.37
C TYR A 253 -2.65 -16.31 -12.67
N ALA A 254 -2.48 -15.27 -11.87
CA ALA A 254 -1.40 -15.16 -10.89
C ALA A 254 -1.99 -15.12 -9.49
N LEU A 255 -1.29 -15.66 -8.52
CA LEU A 255 -1.71 -15.56 -7.12
C LEU A 255 -1.15 -14.27 -6.52
N CYS A 256 -2.04 -13.37 -6.13
CA CYS A 256 -1.67 -12.08 -5.53
C CYS A 256 -0.70 -12.25 -4.35
N CYS A 257 -0.85 -13.28 -3.54
CA CYS A 257 0.03 -13.55 -2.40
C CYS A 257 1.41 -14.16 -2.74
N ARG A 258 1.65 -14.54 -4.00
CA ARG A 258 2.90 -15.20 -4.44
C ARG A 258 3.62 -14.40 -5.52
N GLN A 259 2.97 -14.21 -6.68
CA GLN A 259 3.49 -13.44 -7.80
C GLN A 259 3.25 -11.93 -7.65
N GLY A 260 2.23 -11.55 -6.86
CA GLY A 260 1.94 -10.19 -6.44
C GLY A 260 2.33 -9.92 -4.97
N PRO A 261 1.75 -8.94 -4.32
CA PRO A 261 0.61 -8.13 -4.75
C PRO A 261 0.92 -7.10 -5.84
N VAL A 262 2.20 -6.84 -6.09
CA VAL A 262 2.61 -5.86 -7.09
C VAL A 262 2.69 -6.52 -8.46
N PHE A 263 1.99 -5.95 -9.42
CA PHE A 263 1.99 -6.34 -10.84
C PHE A 263 2.23 -5.13 -11.72
N ARG A 264 2.81 -5.34 -12.88
CA ARG A 264 2.86 -4.30 -13.90
C ARG A 264 1.44 -3.96 -14.38
N LEU A 265 1.20 -2.69 -14.67
CA LEU A 265 -0.10 -2.22 -15.14
C LEU A 265 -0.55 -2.84 -16.46
N ASP A 266 0.40 -3.28 -17.29
CA ASP A 266 0.14 -3.92 -18.58
C ASP A 266 -0.07 -5.44 -18.50
N GLU A 267 0.17 -6.07 -17.35
CA GLU A 267 0.01 -7.53 -17.15
C GLU A 267 -1.40 -7.93 -16.72
N VAL A 268 -2.06 -7.09 -15.90
CA VAL A 268 -3.37 -7.40 -15.30
C VAL A 268 -4.50 -7.11 -16.27
N ALA A 269 -5.47 -8.00 -16.34
CA ALA A 269 -6.74 -7.77 -17.03
C ALA A 269 -7.67 -6.96 -16.13
N TRP A 270 -7.55 -5.65 -16.24
CA TRP A 270 -8.33 -4.69 -15.46
C TRP A 270 -9.80 -4.68 -15.82
#